data_9bc2816da6ef93c73e31311fd544a99d
#
_entry.id   9bc2816da6ef93c73e31311fd544a99d
#
_cell.length_a   1.000
_cell.length_b   1.000
_cell.length_c   1.000
_cell.angle_alpha   90.00
_cell.angle_beta   90.00
_cell.angle_gamma   90.00
#
_symmetry.space_group_name_H-M   'P 1'
#
loop_
_entity.id
_entity.type
_entity.pdbx_description
1 polymer ?
#
loop_
_entity_poly.entity_id
_entity_poly.type
_entity_poly.pdbx_seq_one_letter_code
_entity_poly.pdbx_strand_id
1 'polypeptide(L)'
;MASYELNAFDRRFQAISLVGAIEQQGPSTLNVGFWLRDPNQYVLWPELVAAHPRQDFLWEQTCFEIFIGVKEEDFYREINLSPSQAWQAYQFEEYRYPEEMPPQVAYDIDLNQLKRTHYGLNVSLDLTDFMALNKLKWADLFLGLSAVLKTPQGDQYYAMQHSSPQADFHNKRDWLHVF
;
A
#
# COMPACT_ATOMS: atom_id res chain seq x y z
N MET A 1 4.88 2.83 16.76
CA MET A 1 5.37 3.05 15.38
C MET A 1 6.37 1.97 15.02
N ALA A 2 6.20 1.28 13.90
CA ALA A 2 7.14 0.31 13.36
C ALA A 2 7.61 0.80 11.99
N SER A 3 8.89 0.56 11.63
CA SER A 3 9.46 0.97 10.34
C SER A 3 10.10 -0.21 9.64
N TYR A 4 9.96 -0.24 8.32
CA TYR A 4 10.41 -1.31 7.44
C TYR A 4 11.14 -0.73 6.25
N GLU A 5 12.32 -1.25 5.95
CA GLU A 5 12.94 -1.05 4.65
C GLU A 5 12.19 -1.91 3.63
N LEU A 6 11.75 -1.29 2.54
CA LEU A 6 11.12 -2.02 1.44
C LEU A 6 12.18 -2.41 0.43
N ASN A 7 12.22 -3.69 0.11
CA ASN A 7 13.24 -4.28 -0.74
C ASN A 7 12.82 -4.23 -2.21
N ALA A 8 13.75 -3.84 -3.08
CA ALA A 8 13.55 -3.95 -4.52
C ALA A 8 13.51 -5.42 -4.94
N PHE A 9 12.56 -5.79 -5.79
CA PHE A 9 12.52 -7.11 -6.42
C PHE A 9 13.75 -7.32 -7.31
N ASP A 10 14.07 -6.34 -8.15
CA ASP A 10 15.31 -6.33 -8.93
C ASP A 10 16.44 -5.68 -8.14
N ARG A 11 17.28 -6.50 -7.53
CA ARG A 11 18.43 -6.06 -6.70
C ARG A 11 19.51 -5.29 -7.46
N ARG A 12 19.46 -5.26 -8.79
CA ARG A 12 20.36 -4.43 -9.60
C ARG A 12 20.03 -2.94 -9.47
N PHE A 13 18.81 -2.62 -9.06
CA PHE A 13 18.32 -1.26 -8.92
C PHE A 13 18.53 -0.74 -7.49
N GLN A 14 19.79 -0.47 -7.12
CA GLN A 14 20.15 -0.08 -5.75
C GLN A 14 20.20 1.45 -5.50
N ALA A 15 19.93 2.27 -6.53
CA ALA A 15 20.01 3.73 -6.40
C ALA A 15 18.87 4.34 -5.58
N ILE A 16 17.75 3.62 -5.47
CA ILE A 16 16.54 4.06 -4.76
C ILE A 16 16.39 3.25 -3.49
N SER A 17 16.15 3.93 -2.37
CA SER A 17 15.74 3.28 -1.13
C SER A 17 14.37 3.78 -0.69
N LEU A 18 13.55 2.88 -0.18
CA LEU A 18 12.19 3.14 0.26
C LEU A 18 11.97 2.58 1.66
N VAL A 19 11.46 3.40 2.55
CA VAL A 19 11.09 3.02 3.91
C VAL A 19 9.59 3.26 4.11
N GLY A 20 8.90 2.29 4.69
CA GLY A 20 7.53 2.43 5.15
C GLY A 20 7.47 2.43 6.68
N ALA A 21 6.61 3.25 7.28
CA ALA A 21 6.33 3.20 8.70
C ALA A 21 4.84 3.07 8.96
N ILE A 22 4.49 2.32 9.99
CA ILE A 22 3.13 1.97 10.38
C ILE A 22 2.91 2.39 11.83
N GLU A 23 1.79 3.04 12.08
CA GLU A 23 1.34 3.40 13.42
C GLU A 23 -0.17 3.22 13.54
N GLN A 24 -0.60 2.45 14.52
CA GLN A 24 -2.00 2.43 14.93
C GLN A 24 -2.29 3.63 15.85
N GLN A 25 -3.42 4.27 15.66
CA GLN A 25 -3.89 5.36 16.51
C GLN A 25 -5.34 5.12 16.91
N GLY A 26 -5.59 5.12 18.22
CA GLY A 26 -6.94 4.85 18.74
C GLY A 26 -7.46 3.46 18.33
N PRO A 27 -8.79 3.28 18.28
CA PRO A 27 -9.41 1.98 18.06
C PRO A 27 -9.33 1.51 16.62
N SER A 28 -9.26 2.41 15.62
CA SER A 28 -9.44 2.05 14.20
C SER A 28 -8.68 2.92 13.21
N THR A 29 -7.84 3.86 13.64
CA THR A 29 -7.07 4.71 12.73
C THR A 29 -5.71 4.12 12.45
N LEU A 30 -5.41 3.93 11.16
CA LEU A 30 -4.11 3.46 10.65
C LEU A 30 -3.37 4.62 9.99
N ASN A 31 -2.19 4.96 10.52
CA ASN A 31 -1.30 5.91 9.89
C ASN A 31 -0.14 5.17 9.22
N VAL A 32 0.12 5.49 7.96
CA VAL A 32 1.25 4.96 7.20
C VAL A 32 2.00 6.09 6.52
N GLY A 33 3.33 6.04 6.61
CA GLY A 33 4.22 6.94 5.89
C GLY A 33 5.15 6.16 4.98
N PHE A 34 5.44 6.73 3.81
CA PHE A 34 6.45 6.24 2.87
C PHE A 34 7.49 7.32 2.63
N TRP A 35 8.77 6.97 2.75
CA TRP A 35 9.90 7.86 2.48
C TRP A 35 10.81 7.23 1.43
N LEU A 36 10.92 7.93 0.33
CA LEU A 36 11.72 7.57 -0.82
C LEU A 36 13.00 8.41 -0.85
N ARG A 37 14.14 7.75 -0.95
CA ARG A 37 15.40 8.38 -1.29
C ARG A 37 15.75 8.03 -2.72
N ASP A 38 15.70 9.02 -3.60
CA ASP A 38 15.98 8.93 -5.03
C ASP A 38 16.92 10.06 -5.46
N PRO A 39 18.22 9.94 -5.18
CA PRO A 39 19.21 11.02 -5.43
C PRO A 39 19.36 11.37 -6.91
N ASN A 40 19.03 10.45 -7.79
CA ASN A 40 19.13 10.63 -9.24
C ASN A 40 17.82 11.08 -9.90
N GLN A 41 16.76 11.24 -9.11
CA GLN A 41 15.42 11.61 -9.58
C GLN A 41 14.88 10.71 -10.71
N TYR A 42 15.06 9.41 -10.55
CA TYR A 42 14.60 8.40 -11.51
C TYR A 42 13.11 8.15 -11.44
N VAL A 43 12.49 8.33 -10.25
CA VAL A 43 11.07 8.04 -10.07
C VAL A 43 10.21 9.10 -10.74
N LEU A 44 9.31 8.64 -11.59
CA LEU A 44 8.34 9.49 -12.29
C LEU A 44 7.14 9.72 -11.37
N TRP A 45 6.93 10.98 -10.99
CA TRP A 45 5.85 11.40 -10.12
C TRP A 45 4.66 11.90 -10.94
N PRO A 46 3.44 11.37 -10.74
CA PRO A 46 2.25 11.92 -11.37
C PRO A 46 1.94 13.34 -10.87
N GLU A 47 1.23 14.10 -11.69
CA GLU A 47 0.76 15.43 -11.32
C GLU A 47 -0.27 15.37 -10.19
N LEU A 48 -0.34 16.43 -9.38
CA LEU A 48 -1.31 16.54 -8.30
C LEU A 48 -2.73 16.73 -8.86
N VAL A 49 -3.68 16.04 -8.25
CA VAL A 49 -5.12 16.23 -8.49
C VAL A 49 -5.79 16.82 -7.26
N ALA A 50 -6.90 17.50 -7.44
CA ALA A 50 -7.66 18.09 -6.34
C ALA A 50 -8.58 17.07 -5.66
N ALA A 51 -8.85 17.28 -4.37
CA ALA A 51 -9.92 16.65 -3.61
C ALA A 51 -9.80 15.12 -3.37
N HIS A 52 -8.62 14.53 -3.46
CA HIS A 52 -8.35 13.10 -3.16
C HIS A 52 -9.39 12.14 -3.78
N PRO A 53 -9.57 12.15 -5.12
CA PRO A 53 -10.59 11.30 -5.73
C PRO A 53 -10.24 9.82 -5.59
N ARG A 54 -11.26 8.97 -5.47
CA ARG A 54 -11.12 7.55 -5.72
C ARG A 54 -10.91 7.33 -7.21
N GLN A 55 -9.88 6.58 -7.59
CA GLN A 55 -9.49 6.35 -8.97
C GLN A 55 -8.92 4.95 -9.15
N ASP A 56 -9.39 4.26 -10.16
CA ASP A 56 -8.86 2.95 -10.53
C ASP A 56 -7.55 3.05 -11.31
N PHE A 57 -6.85 1.93 -11.43
CA PHE A 57 -5.62 1.76 -12.23
C PHE A 57 -4.44 2.65 -11.78
N LEU A 58 -4.36 3.01 -10.50
CA LEU A 58 -3.27 3.83 -9.98
C LEU A 58 -1.89 3.17 -10.11
N TRP A 59 -1.83 1.83 -10.15
CA TRP A 59 -0.60 1.05 -10.37
C TRP A 59 -0.01 1.19 -11.77
N GLU A 60 -0.73 1.76 -12.73
CA GLU A 60 -0.19 2.10 -14.05
C GLU A 60 0.80 3.27 -13.99
N GLN A 61 0.84 3.98 -12.88
CA GLN A 61 1.81 5.01 -12.55
C GLN A 61 2.56 4.65 -11.26
N THR A 62 3.42 5.52 -10.75
CA THR A 62 4.01 5.36 -9.42
C THR A 62 2.89 5.30 -8.38
N CYS A 63 2.85 4.20 -7.63
CA CYS A 63 1.79 3.89 -6.67
C CYS A 63 2.40 3.24 -5.42
N PHE A 64 1.93 3.67 -4.26
CA PHE A 64 2.24 3.05 -2.97
C PHE A 64 1.03 2.25 -2.52
N GLU A 65 1.26 1.08 -1.92
CA GLU A 65 0.19 0.14 -1.62
C GLU A 65 0.27 -0.35 -0.18
N ILE A 66 -0.90 -0.50 0.43
CA ILE A 66 -1.07 -1.07 1.76
C ILE A 66 -1.99 -2.28 1.62
N PHE A 67 -1.54 -3.42 2.08
CA PHE A 67 -2.36 -4.63 2.19
C PHE A 67 -2.72 -4.88 3.63
N ILE A 68 -4.00 -5.11 3.90
CA ILE A 68 -4.52 -5.40 5.24
C ILE A 68 -5.12 -6.81 5.22
N GLY A 69 -4.43 -7.74 5.84
CA GLY A 69 -4.88 -9.12 6.03
C GLY A 69 -5.47 -9.33 7.42
N VAL A 70 -6.30 -10.37 7.52
CA VAL A 70 -6.89 -10.84 8.77
C VAL A 70 -6.30 -12.22 9.08
N LYS A 71 -5.84 -12.43 10.32
CA LYS A 71 -5.27 -13.71 10.75
C LYS A 71 -6.32 -14.81 10.64
N GLU A 72 -5.90 -15.98 10.15
CA GLU A 72 -6.76 -17.15 9.95
C GLU A 72 -7.88 -16.99 8.92
N GLU A 73 -7.90 -15.86 8.18
CA GLU A 73 -8.89 -15.58 7.13
C GLU A 73 -8.21 -15.39 5.77
N ASP A 74 -8.95 -15.71 4.70
CA ASP A 74 -8.43 -15.56 3.34
C ASP A 74 -8.66 -14.16 2.77
N PHE A 75 -9.73 -13.48 3.18
CA PHE A 75 -10.06 -12.15 2.69
C PHE A 75 -9.07 -11.08 3.15
N TYR A 76 -8.95 -10.02 2.37
CA TYR A 76 -8.08 -8.88 2.65
C TYR A 76 -8.53 -7.60 1.92
N ARG A 77 -7.87 -6.51 2.24
CA ARG A 77 -8.01 -5.22 1.56
C ARG A 77 -6.69 -4.79 0.98
N GLU A 78 -6.76 -4.14 -0.19
CA GLU A 78 -5.66 -3.47 -0.86
C GLU A 78 -5.99 -1.99 -0.98
N ILE A 79 -5.11 -1.12 -0.51
CA ILE A 79 -5.27 0.33 -0.62
C ILE A 79 -4.16 0.86 -1.51
N ASN A 80 -4.52 1.48 -2.62
CA ASN A 80 -3.64 2.11 -3.59
C ASN A 80 -3.60 3.61 -3.38
N LEU A 81 -2.41 4.16 -3.26
CA LEU A 81 -2.13 5.55 -2.93
C LEU A 81 -1.22 6.15 -4.00
N SER A 82 -1.75 7.10 -4.76
CA SER A 82 -0.97 7.81 -5.77
C SER A 82 -0.29 9.05 -5.20
N PRO A 83 0.95 9.36 -5.62
CA PRO A 83 1.54 10.67 -5.38
C PRO A 83 0.75 11.84 -6.00
N SER A 84 -0.18 11.57 -6.90
CA SER A 84 -1.17 12.56 -7.35
C SER A 84 -2.15 12.99 -6.27
N GLN A 85 -2.21 12.25 -5.16
CA GLN A 85 -3.20 12.31 -4.08
C GLN A 85 -4.57 11.69 -4.44
N ALA A 86 -4.68 10.98 -5.55
CA ALA A 86 -5.77 10.03 -5.79
C ALA A 86 -5.52 8.73 -5.00
N TRP A 87 -6.57 8.00 -4.71
CA TRP A 87 -6.49 6.74 -3.96
C TRP A 87 -7.62 5.79 -4.35
N GLN A 88 -7.49 4.51 -3.98
CA GLN A 88 -8.56 3.54 -4.07
C GLN A 88 -8.36 2.44 -3.03
N ALA A 89 -9.46 1.83 -2.61
CA ALA A 89 -9.44 0.62 -1.79
C ALA A 89 -10.21 -0.49 -2.50
N TYR A 90 -9.62 -1.68 -2.50
CA TYR A 90 -10.19 -2.88 -3.11
C TYR A 90 -10.37 -3.98 -2.07
N GLN A 91 -11.35 -4.84 -2.32
CA GLN A 91 -11.62 -6.01 -1.50
C GLN A 91 -11.40 -7.30 -2.27
N PHE A 92 -10.82 -8.27 -1.58
CA PHE A 92 -10.59 -9.62 -2.07
C PHE A 92 -11.12 -10.64 -1.07
N GLU A 93 -11.82 -11.67 -1.57
CA GLU A 93 -12.31 -12.78 -0.76
C GLU A 93 -11.20 -13.78 -0.43
N GLU A 94 -10.28 -13.96 -1.37
CA GLU A 94 -9.06 -14.75 -1.26
C GLU A 94 -8.00 -14.24 -2.24
N TYR A 95 -6.88 -14.94 -2.39
CA TYR A 95 -5.78 -14.53 -3.26
C TYR A 95 -6.25 -14.18 -4.67
N ARG A 96 -6.17 -12.87 -5.01
CA ARG A 96 -6.55 -12.27 -6.30
C ARG A 96 -7.96 -12.62 -6.79
N TYR A 97 -8.87 -12.94 -5.88
CA TYR A 97 -10.24 -13.32 -6.24
C TYR A 97 -11.28 -12.38 -5.57
N PRO A 98 -12.35 -11.98 -6.28
CA PRO A 98 -12.68 -12.34 -7.68
C PRO A 98 -11.71 -11.71 -8.70
N GLU A 99 -11.50 -12.42 -9.81
CA GLU A 99 -10.65 -11.98 -10.92
C GLU A 99 -11.36 -10.92 -11.77
N GLU A 100 -11.56 -9.74 -11.20
CA GLU A 100 -12.16 -8.60 -11.87
C GLU A 100 -11.10 -7.51 -12.12
N MET A 101 -11.28 -6.74 -13.18
CA MET A 101 -10.38 -5.65 -13.54
C MET A 101 -11.17 -4.40 -13.98
N PRO A 102 -11.21 -3.32 -13.19
CA PRO A 102 -10.54 -3.17 -11.89
C PRO A 102 -11.13 -4.12 -10.83
N PRO A 103 -10.39 -4.39 -9.74
CA PRO A 103 -10.91 -5.19 -8.64
C PRO A 103 -12.14 -4.56 -7.97
N GLN A 104 -12.87 -5.34 -7.18
CA GLN A 104 -14.03 -4.85 -6.45
C GLN A 104 -13.65 -3.77 -5.45
N VAL A 105 -14.31 -2.63 -5.53
CA VAL A 105 -14.05 -1.50 -4.63
C VAL A 105 -14.54 -1.82 -3.21
N ALA A 106 -13.67 -1.55 -2.23
CA ALA A 106 -14.00 -1.61 -0.81
C ALA A 106 -14.53 -0.26 -0.34
N TYR A 107 -15.70 -0.26 0.30
CA TYR A 107 -16.33 0.94 0.88
C TYR A 107 -16.28 0.94 2.41
N ASP A 108 -15.65 -0.05 3.01
CA ASP A 108 -15.48 -0.21 4.45
C ASP A 108 -14.15 0.37 4.99
N ILE A 109 -13.42 1.08 4.14
CA ILE A 109 -12.21 1.84 4.49
C ILE A 109 -12.37 3.26 3.98
N ASP A 110 -12.16 4.23 4.85
CA ASP A 110 -12.20 5.64 4.52
C ASP A 110 -10.83 6.33 4.63
N LEU A 111 -10.68 7.40 3.87
CA LEU A 111 -9.49 8.23 3.87
C LEU A 111 -9.69 9.44 4.78
N ASN A 112 -8.95 9.50 5.90
CA ASN A 112 -8.91 10.69 6.75
C ASN A 112 -7.98 11.77 6.18
N GLN A 113 -6.82 11.33 5.68
CA GLN A 113 -5.82 12.23 5.12
C GLN A 113 -4.93 11.48 4.12
N LEU A 114 -4.58 12.14 3.03
CA LEU A 114 -3.51 11.74 2.13
C LEU A 114 -2.70 12.98 1.75
N LYS A 115 -1.42 12.94 2.02
CA LYS A 115 -0.52 14.08 1.76
C LYS A 115 0.75 13.62 1.07
N ARG A 116 0.98 14.16 -0.13
CA ARG A 116 2.29 14.08 -0.78
C ARG A 116 3.28 14.96 -0.03
N THR A 117 4.43 14.39 0.29
CA THR A 117 5.56 15.11 0.86
C THR A 117 6.66 15.29 -0.18
N HIS A 118 7.73 15.99 0.17
CA HIS A 118 8.89 16.10 -0.72
C HIS A 118 9.56 14.75 -0.99
N TYR A 119 9.41 13.78 -0.08
CA TYR A 119 10.09 12.48 -0.12
C TYR A 119 9.13 11.29 -0.25
N GLY A 120 7.83 11.49 -0.37
CA GLY A 120 6.90 10.35 -0.42
C GLY A 120 5.46 10.72 -0.11
N LEU A 121 4.80 9.88 0.68
CA LEU A 121 3.40 10.03 1.08
C LEU A 121 3.22 9.81 2.57
N ASN A 122 2.27 10.54 3.17
CA ASN A 122 1.68 10.21 4.46
C ASN A 122 0.19 10.01 4.27
N VAL A 123 -0.34 8.94 4.84
CA VAL A 123 -1.76 8.60 4.79
C VAL A 123 -2.29 8.29 6.18
N SER A 124 -3.52 8.69 6.45
CA SER A 124 -4.32 8.26 7.59
C SER A 124 -5.62 7.66 7.08
N LEU A 125 -5.87 6.40 7.44
CA LEU A 125 -7.05 5.63 7.07
C LEU A 125 -7.94 5.40 8.28
N ASP A 126 -9.25 5.42 8.06
CA ASP A 126 -10.24 4.97 9.01
C ASP A 126 -10.69 3.54 8.67
N LEU A 127 -10.45 2.61 9.58
CA LEU A 127 -10.82 1.21 9.48
C LEU A 127 -12.05 0.86 10.33
N THR A 128 -12.81 1.85 10.80
CA THR A 128 -13.91 1.64 11.74
C THR A 128 -14.95 0.66 11.18
N ASP A 129 -15.42 0.88 9.97
CA ASP A 129 -16.43 0.03 9.35
C ASP A 129 -15.86 -1.35 9.02
N PHE A 130 -14.65 -1.44 8.48
CA PHE A 130 -13.97 -2.71 8.22
C PHE A 130 -13.85 -3.57 9.49
N MET A 131 -13.39 -2.97 10.58
CA MET A 131 -13.21 -3.68 11.85
C MET A 131 -14.54 -4.04 12.50
N ALA A 132 -15.54 -3.16 12.46
CA ALA A 132 -16.86 -3.39 13.04
C ALA A 132 -17.63 -4.48 12.30
N LEU A 133 -17.70 -4.42 10.97
CA LEU A 133 -18.39 -5.40 10.13
C LEU A 133 -17.85 -6.81 10.30
N ASN A 134 -16.56 -6.94 10.48
CA ASN A 134 -15.87 -8.24 10.62
C ASN A 134 -15.54 -8.60 12.08
N LYS A 135 -15.96 -7.78 13.06
CA LYS A 135 -15.73 -7.97 14.51
C LYS A 135 -14.25 -8.13 14.88
N LEU A 136 -13.38 -7.32 14.24
CA LEU A 136 -11.94 -7.38 14.35
C LEU A 136 -11.40 -6.41 15.40
N LYS A 137 -10.21 -6.73 15.91
CA LYS A 137 -9.34 -5.85 16.71
C LYS A 137 -7.98 -5.76 16.00
N TRP A 138 -7.15 -4.85 16.43
CA TRP A 138 -5.78 -4.71 15.89
C TRP A 138 -5.00 -6.01 15.91
N ALA A 139 -5.10 -6.77 17.01
CA ALA A 139 -4.39 -8.05 17.15
C ALA A 139 -4.78 -9.11 16.11
N ASP A 140 -5.91 -8.95 15.42
CA ASP A 140 -6.37 -9.86 14.38
C ASP A 140 -5.81 -9.49 13.00
N LEU A 141 -5.18 -8.30 12.87
CA LEU A 141 -4.69 -7.76 11.61
C LEU A 141 -3.20 -8.01 11.41
N PHE A 142 -2.79 -8.04 10.15
CA PHE A 142 -1.40 -7.95 9.72
C PHE A 142 -1.32 -7.17 8.40
N LEU A 143 -0.19 -6.51 8.16
CA LEU A 143 -0.05 -5.59 7.03
C LEU A 143 1.16 -5.91 6.17
N GLY A 144 0.97 -5.68 4.86
CA GLY A 144 2.03 -5.55 3.86
C GLY A 144 2.12 -4.12 3.34
N LEU A 145 3.34 -3.68 3.06
CA LEU A 145 3.61 -2.43 2.36
C LEU A 145 4.38 -2.73 1.08
N SER A 146 3.97 -2.09 0.00
CA SER A 146 4.63 -2.20 -1.29
C SER A 146 4.57 -0.91 -2.10
N ALA A 147 5.28 -0.87 -3.21
CA ALA A 147 5.20 0.21 -4.17
C ALA A 147 5.60 -0.24 -5.57
N VAL A 148 4.89 0.28 -6.56
CA VAL A 148 5.33 0.30 -7.95
C VAL A 148 5.94 1.66 -8.22
N LEU A 149 7.23 1.71 -8.53
CA LEU A 149 7.93 2.93 -8.88
C LEU A 149 8.21 2.94 -10.39
N LYS A 150 7.60 3.86 -11.10
CA LYS A 150 7.85 4.04 -12.54
C LYS A 150 9.14 4.81 -12.73
N THR A 151 10.03 4.30 -13.58
CA THR A 151 11.29 4.95 -13.92
C THR A 151 11.52 4.91 -15.43
N PRO A 152 12.43 5.74 -15.99
CA PRO A 152 12.79 5.65 -17.41
C PRO A 152 13.39 4.30 -17.83
N GLN A 153 13.88 3.50 -16.86
CA GLN A 153 14.43 2.16 -17.09
C GLN A 153 13.40 1.05 -16.91
N GLY A 154 12.14 1.39 -16.64
CA GLY A 154 11.03 0.46 -16.42
C GLY A 154 10.50 0.49 -14.99
N ASP A 155 9.54 -0.38 -14.73
CA ASP A 155 8.88 -0.49 -13.44
C ASP A 155 9.78 -1.16 -12.41
N GLN A 156 9.83 -0.58 -11.22
CA GLN A 156 10.53 -1.15 -10.07
C GLN A 156 9.50 -1.51 -9.00
N TYR A 157 9.61 -2.73 -8.46
CA TYR A 157 8.68 -3.28 -7.47
C TYR A 157 9.37 -3.37 -6.12
N TYR A 158 8.81 -2.70 -5.12
CA TYR A 158 9.31 -2.68 -3.75
C TYR A 158 8.27 -3.29 -2.81
N ALA A 159 8.72 -4.14 -1.89
CA ALA A 159 7.87 -4.73 -0.86
C ALA A 159 8.68 -5.01 0.41
N MET A 160 8.00 -5.27 1.52
CA MET A 160 8.66 -5.69 2.76
C MET A 160 9.52 -6.94 2.54
N GLN A 161 9.04 -7.88 1.71
CA GLN A 161 9.73 -9.09 1.30
C GLN A 161 9.26 -9.52 -0.09
N HIS A 162 10.09 -10.30 -0.78
CA HIS A 162 9.75 -10.96 -2.04
C HIS A 162 10.11 -12.44 -1.93
N SER A 163 9.13 -13.28 -1.61
CA SER A 163 9.30 -14.74 -1.49
C SER A 163 8.92 -15.52 -2.75
N SER A 164 8.25 -14.86 -3.70
CA SER A 164 7.84 -15.47 -4.97
C SER A 164 8.90 -15.27 -6.07
N PRO A 165 8.94 -16.16 -7.09
CA PRO A 165 9.87 -16.04 -8.22
C PRO A 165 9.64 -14.78 -9.09
N GLN A 166 8.46 -14.20 -9.01
CA GLN A 166 8.09 -12.92 -9.62
C GLN A 166 7.57 -11.97 -8.54
N ALA A 167 7.63 -10.67 -8.79
CA ALA A 167 7.05 -9.69 -7.87
C ALA A 167 5.56 -9.94 -7.70
N ASP A 168 5.13 -10.18 -6.47
CA ASP A 168 3.74 -10.50 -6.14
C ASP A 168 3.35 -9.89 -4.80
N PHE A 169 2.75 -8.71 -4.83
CA PHE A 169 2.36 -7.98 -3.64
C PHE A 169 1.17 -8.62 -2.89
N HIS A 170 0.38 -9.47 -3.57
CA HIS A 170 -0.74 -10.20 -2.96
C HIS A 170 -0.30 -11.42 -2.13
N ASN A 171 0.99 -11.74 -2.12
CA ASN A 171 1.50 -12.85 -1.32
C ASN A 171 1.53 -12.46 0.16
N LYS A 172 0.58 -12.96 0.94
CA LYS A 172 0.45 -12.70 2.38
C LYS A 172 1.68 -13.07 3.21
N ARG A 173 2.55 -13.98 2.73
CA ARG A 173 3.80 -14.35 3.40
C ARG A 173 4.80 -13.20 3.48
N ASP A 174 4.62 -12.21 2.60
CA ASP A 174 5.49 -11.04 2.49
C ASP A 174 4.97 -9.83 3.27
N TRP A 175 3.82 -9.95 3.97
CA TRP A 175 3.23 -8.92 4.81
C TRP A 175 3.72 -9.09 6.24
N LEU A 176 4.75 -8.38 6.62
CA LEU A 176 5.54 -8.68 7.82
C LEU A 176 5.11 -7.93 9.09
N HIS A 177 4.21 -6.93 8.99
CA HIS A 177 3.78 -6.18 10.16
C HIS A 177 2.61 -6.89 10.85
N VAL A 178 2.73 -7.09 12.14
CA VAL A 178 1.68 -7.60 13.04
C VAL A 178 1.45 -6.60 14.17
N PHE A 179 0.20 -6.45 14.58
CA PHE A 179 -0.18 -5.58 15.70
C PHE A 179 -0.18 -6.32 17.03
#